data_311655249bfc5d527ffaea640728a9af
#
_entry.id   311655249bfc5d527ffaea640728a9af
#
_cell.length_a   1.000
_cell.length_b   1.000
_cell.length_c   1.000
_cell.angle_alpha   90.00
_cell.angle_beta   90.00
_cell.angle_gamma   90.00
#
_symmetry.space_group_name_H-M   'P 1'
#
loop_
_entity.id
_entity.type
_entity.pdbx_description
1 polymer ?
#
loop_
_entity_poly.entity_id
_entity_poly.type
_entity_poly.pdbx_seq_one_letter_code
_entity_poly.pdbx_strand_id
1 'polypeptide(L)'
;MARRRRVALIVETSSAYGRQILKGVRRFVYTHQSWSIFLEQRSLVSRPPQWLDDWDGDGIISRSTTRQLAEAAARTKIPLVDLTDRHATLGLPQVWSDDRAIAQLGADHLAERGFQRFAFCGFSRESWSQRRLAEFVAIVERLGQPCEVYESPWFGRDAHPWEDEQARLGDWLMRLPKPIGIMACNDFRGQHVLDACNRMDLAVPEEVAVIGVDDEEEICELCDPPLSSIIPNAELVGYKAAELLDRLMSGKPADVLQRVIPPLGISTRLSTDVLAIDDPDVAAAVRYIREHACRGAVVEDI
;
A
#
# COMPACT_ATOMS: atom_id res chain seq x y z
N MET A 1 30.23 30.53 1.70
CA MET A 1 29.54 29.24 1.75
C MET A 1 28.39 29.30 0.78
N ALA A 2 28.19 28.31 -0.10
CA ALA A 2 27.03 28.26 -0.96
C ALA A 2 25.75 28.18 -0.11
N ARG A 3 24.69 28.92 -0.48
CA ARG A 3 23.38 28.90 0.19
C ARG A 3 22.83 27.47 0.12
N ARG A 4 22.42 26.91 1.27
CA ARG A 4 21.73 25.62 1.30
C ARG A 4 20.39 25.74 0.60
N ARG A 5 20.06 24.78 -0.29
CA ARG A 5 18.76 24.71 -0.94
C ARG A 5 17.65 24.43 0.08
N ARG A 6 16.56 25.16 0.01
CA ARG A 6 15.39 25.02 0.87
C ARG A 6 14.35 24.13 0.19
N VAL A 7 14.08 22.98 0.76
CA VAL A 7 13.17 21.97 0.17
C VAL A 7 12.01 21.69 1.11
N ALA A 8 10.79 21.78 0.59
CA ALA A 8 9.58 21.39 1.29
C ALA A 8 9.25 19.92 1.02
N LEU A 9 8.97 19.16 2.08
CA LEU A 9 8.49 17.79 2.01
C LEU A 9 7.04 17.74 2.49
N ILE A 10 6.12 17.51 1.55
CA ILE A 10 4.68 17.36 1.80
C ILE A 10 4.38 15.86 1.74
N VAL A 11 4.91 15.12 2.71
CA VAL A 11 4.81 13.66 2.83
C VAL A 11 4.18 13.34 4.17
N GLU A 12 3.25 12.41 4.21
CA GLU A 12 2.65 11.99 5.46
C GLU A 12 3.67 11.28 6.36
N THR A 13 3.57 11.53 7.65
CA THR A 13 4.42 10.94 8.69
C THR A 13 3.69 9.85 9.48
N SER A 14 2.38 9.72 9.26
CA SER A 14 1.50 8.80 9.98
C SER A 14 1.59 7.34 9.51
N SER A 15 2.07 7.08 8.29
CA SER A 15 2.22 5.72 7.73
C SER A 15 3.70 5.30 7.60
N ALA A 16 3.98 3.99 7.66
CA ALA A 16 5.33 3.46 7.41
C ALA A 16 5.80 3.83 6.01
N TYR A 17 4.94 3.72 4.99
CA TYR A 17 5.27 4.09 3.62
C TYR A 17 5.80 5.52 3.52
N GLY A 18 5.11 6.50 4.11
CA GLY A 18 5.57 7.90 4.13
C GLY A 18 6.89 8.06 4.89
N ARG A 19 7.04 7.40 6.05
CA ARG A 19 8.28 7.42 6.84
C ARG A 19 9.47 6.80 6.09
N GLN A 20 9.26 5.74 5.29
CA GLN A 20 10.28 5.14 4.44
C GLN A 20 10.69 6.08 3.29
N ILE A 21 9.75 6.79 2.66
CA ILE A 21 10.06 7.85 1.70
C ILE A 21 11.00 8.88 2.32
N LEU A 22 10.68 9.37 3.53
CA LEU A 22 11.53 10.34 4.23
C LEU A 22 12.94 9.78 4.54
N LYS A 23 13.08 8.48 4.85
CA LYS A 23 14.39 7.82 4.99
C LYS A 23 15.18 7.88 3.68
N GLY A 24 14.52 7.62 2.55
CA GLY A 24 15.14 7.71 1.23
C GLY A 24 15.65 9.12 0.89
N VAL A 25 14.81 10.14 1.11
CA VAL A 25 15.19 11.55 0.95
C VAL A 25 16.39 11.89 1.86
N ARG A 26 16.34 11.50 3.14
CA ARG A 26 17.45 11.69 4.07
C ARG A 26 18.73 11.06 3.56
N ARG A 27 18.68 9.83 3.06
CA ARG A 27 19.83 9.11 2.52
C ARG A 27 20.47 9.87 1.35
N PHE A 28 19.67 10.39 0.41
CA PHE A 28 20.16 11.21 -0.68
C PHE A 28 20.84 12.48 -0.18
N VAL A 29 20.18 13.24 0.71
CA VAL A 29 20.72 14.50 1.26
C VAL A 29 22.03 14.29 1.99
N TYR A 30 22.16 13.21 2.74
CA TYR A 30 23.38 12.89 3.49
C TYR A 30 24.57 12.57 2.60
N THR A 31 24.32 11.95 1.43
CA THR A 31 25.39 11.47 0.55
C THR A 31 25.77 12.45 -0.56
N HIS A 32 24.90 13.43 -0.89
CA HIS A 32 25.11 14.29 -2.06
C HIS A 32 25.10 15.79 -1.73
N GLN A 33 24.06 16.29 -1.08
CA GLN A 33 23.79 17.72 -0.93
C GLN A 33 23.19 18.05 0.44
N SER A 34 23.65 19.12 1.08
CA SER A 34 23.00 19.62 2.29
C SER A 34 21.81 20.51 1.94
N TRP A 35 20.60 20.01 2.14
CA TRP A 35 19.37 20.80 2.05
C TRP A 35 18.95 21.35 3.41
N SER A 36 18.22 22.45 3.40
CA SER A 36 17.39 22.89 4.52
C SER A 36 15.98 22.35 4.30
N ILE A 37 15.59 21.37 5.12
CA ILE A 37 14.32 20.65 4.96
C ILE A 37 13.23 21.35 5.76
N PHE A 38 12.10 21.60 5.11
CA PHE A 38 10.85 22.00 5.75
C PHE A 38 9.88 20.81 5.72
N LEU A 39 9.50 20.32 6.89
CA LEU A 39 8.63 19.13 7.06
C LEU A 39 7.64 19.40 8.21
N GLU A 40 6.36 19.16 7.95
CA GLU A 40 5.30 19.16 8.97
C GLU A 40 4.79 17.74 9.23
N GLN A 41 4.34 17.47 10.45
CA GLN A 41 3.64 16.23 10.76
C GLN A 41 2.29 16.21 10.03
N ARG A 42 2.03 15.16 9.25
CA ARG A 42 0.88 15.10 8.35
C ARG A 42 0.32 13.68 8.25
N SER A 43 -0.98 13.62 7.93
CA SER A 43 -1.65 12.41 7.44
C SER A 43 -1.99 12.56 5.95
N LEU A 44 -2.39 11.48 5.29
CA LEU A 44 -2.82 11.48 3.88
C LEU A 44 -4.02 12.40 3.60
N VAL A 45 -4.86 12.64 4.61
CA VAL A 45 -6.06 13.50 4.50
C VAL A 45 -5.81 14.94 4.94
N SER A 46 -4.59 15.29 5.35
CA SER A 46 -4.24 16.66 5.73
C SER A 46 -4.40 17.60 4.53
N ARG A 47 -5.02 18.76 4.76
CA ARG A 47 -5.11 19.81 3.74
C ARG A 47 -3.71 20.31 3.35
N PRO A 48 -3.51 20.85 2.13
CA PRO A 48 -2.25 21.50 1.78
C PRO A 48 -1.86 22.54 2.84
N PRO A 49 -0.56 22.67 3.18
CA PRO A 49 -0.12 23.63 4.18
C PRO A 49 -0.41 25.07 3.72
N GLN A 50 -0.88 25.93 4.64
CA GLN A 50 -1.17 27.35 4.31
C GLN A 50 0.09 28.13 3.91
N TRP A 51 1.27 27.80 4.48
CA TRP A 51 2.55 28.43 4.13
C TRP A 51 2.99 28.18 2.68
N LEU A 52 2.34 27.26 1.98
CA LEU A 52 2.70 26.87 0.63
C LEU A 52 2.48 28.01 -0.39
N ASP A 53 1.47 28.86 -0.17
CA ASP A 53 1.16 29.98 -1.05
C ASP A 53 2.28 31.05 -1.02
N ASP A 54 3.01 31.16 0.09
CA ASP A 54 4.13 32.08 0.32
C ASP A 54 5.50 31.37 0.27
N TRP A 55 5.53 30.11 -0.23
CA TRP A 55 6.77 29.35 -0.27
C TRP A 55 7.77 29.92 -1.25
N ASP A 56 8.92 30.36 -0.76
CA ASP A 56 10.05 30.93 -1.50
C ASP A 56 11.28 30.00 -1.53
N GLY A 57 11.10 28.70 -1.29
CA GLY A 57 12.16 27.71 -1.33
C GLY A 57 12.57 27.31 -2.75
N ASP A 58 13.51 26.38 -2.82
CA ASP A 58 14.13 25.97 -4.08
C ASP A 58 13.47 24.74 -4.72
N GLY A 59 12.65 23.96 -3.95
CA GLY A 59 11.99 22.76 -4.50
C GLY A 59 10.98 22.14 -3.55
N ILE A 60 10.14 21.25 -4.10
CA ILE A 60 9.04 20.57 -3.39
C ILE A 60 9.05 19.08 -3.77
N ILE A 61 8.92 18.19 -2.77
CA ILE A 61 8.54 16.78 -2.95
C ILE A 61 7.18 16.60 -2.28
N SER A 62 6.18 16.10 -3.03
CA SER A 62 4.83 15.99 -2.51
C SER A 62 4.20 14.62 -2.77
N ARG A 63 3.61 14.04 -1.73
CA ARG A 63 2.70 12.87 -1.82
C ARG A 63 1.22 13.25 -1.64
N SER A 64 0.94 14.53 -1.45
CA SER A 64 -0.42 15.09 -1.36
C SER A 64 -0.60 16.20 -2.38
N THR A 65 -0.14 15.98 -3.62
CA THR A 65 -0.21 16.96 -4.68
C THR A 65 -1.66 17.25 -5.05
N THR A 66 -2.03 18.53 -4.99
CA THR A 66 -3.31 19.04 -5.47
C THR A 66 -3.09 19.87 -6.74
N ARG A 67 -4.15 20.09 -7.51
CA ARG A 67 -4.08 21.00 -8.68
C ARG A 67 -3.60 22.40 -8.26
N GLN A 68 -4.09 22.92 -7.13
CA GLN A 68 -3.67 24.22 -6.61
C GLN A 68 -2.18 24.28 -6.30
N LEU A 69 -1.63 23.22 -5.67
CA LEU A 69 -0.18 23.12 -5.40
C LEU A 69 0.63 23.11 -6.70
N ALA A 70 0.21 22.30 -7.68
CA ALA A 70 0.89 22.23 -8.98
C ALA A 70 0.86 23.57 -9.73
N GLU A 71 -0.27 24.26 -9.75
CA GLU A 71 -0.40 25.59 -10.34
C GLU A 71 0.44 26.65 -9.62
N ALA A 72 0.50 26.59 -8.27
CA ALA A 72 1.34 27.48 -7.48
C ALA A 72 2.84 27.26 -7.79
N ALA A 73 3.29 26.00 -7.80
CA ALA A 73 4.67 25.65 -8.17
C ALA A 73 5.01 26.11 -9.60
N ALA A 74 4.09 25.94 -10.55
CA ALA A 74 4.27 26.39 -11.94
C ALA A 74 4.40 27.92 -12.05
N ARG A 75 3.57 28.68 -11.31
CA ARG A 75 3.63 30.16 -11.29
C ARG A 75 4.96 30.67 -10.73
N THR A 76 5.43 30.07 -9.67
CA THR A 76 6.68 30.44 -8.98
C THR A 76 7.93 29.84 -9.65
N LYS A 77 7.75 28.94 -10.61
CA LYS A 77 8.81 28.16 -11.28
C LYS A 77 9.63 27.31 -10.29
N ILE A 78 9.04 26.94 -9.15
CA ILE A 78 9.66 26.06 -8.18
C ILE A 78 9.49 24.61 -8.67
N PRO A 79 10.59 23.84 -8.82
CA PRO A 79 10.51 22.43 -9.18
C PRO A 79 9.69 21.62 -8.16
N LEU A 80 8.76 20.80 -8.66
CA LEU A 80 7.93 19.91 -7.87
C LEU A 80 8.05 18.49 -8.42
N VAL A 81 8.36 17.54 -7.52
CA VAL A 81 8.31 16.10 -7.80
C VAL A 81 7.09 15.52 -7.09
N ASP A 82 6.22 14.88 -7.86
CA ASP A 82 5.00 14.25 -7.35
C ASP A 82 5.23 12.76 -7.06
N LEU A 83 4.73 12.30 -5.92
CA LEU A 83 4.83 10.90 -5.48
C LEU A 83 3.48 10.16 -5.55
N THR A 84 2.49 10.75 -6.27
CA THR A 84 1.17 10.10 -6.31
C THR A 84 0.70 10.08 -7.75
N ASP A 85 0.37 10.36 -8.60
CA ASP A 85 -0.32 10.39 -9.90
C ASP A 85 -1.81 10.80 -9.83
N ARG A 86 -2.28 11.27 -8.65
CA ARG A 86 -3.69 11.72 -8.52
C ARG A 86 -4.10 12.71 -9.61
N HIS A 87 -3.13 13.38 -10.21
CA HIS A 87 -3.31 14.36 -11.27
C HIS A 87 -2.33 14.14 -12.42
N ALA A 88 -2.36 12.94 -13.03
CA ALA A 88 -1.48 12.56 -14.14
C ALA A 88 -1.49 13.58 -15.32
N THR A 89 -2.60 14.32 -15.49
CA THR A 89 -2.76 15.35 -16.53
C THR A 89 -1.94 16.63 -16.29
N LEU A 90 -1.31 16.79 -15.13
CA LEU A 90 -0.53 18.00 -14.82
C LEU A 90 0.89 17.98 -15.40
N GLY A 91 1.33 16.85 -15.97
CA GLY A 91 2.65 16.73 -16.59
C GLY A 91 3.83 16.92 -15.64
N LEU A 92 3.62 16.67 -14.36
CA LEU A 92 4.68 16.75 -13.33
C LEU A 92 5.64 15.59 -13.42
N PRO A 93 6.93 15.79 -13.09
CA PRO A 93 7.85 14.69 -12.84
C PRO A 93 7.38 13.85 -11.65
N GLN A 94 7.32 12.52 -11.82
CA GLN A 94 6.69 11.60 -10.88
C GLN A 94 7.57 10.42 -10.54
N VAL A 95 7.53 9.99 -9.27
CA VAL A 95 8.17 8.76 -8.78
C VAL A 95 7.23 8.07 -7.81
N TRP A 96 6.87 6.79 -8.08
CA TRP A 96 6.01 6.00 -7.19
C TRP A 96 6.30 4.50 -7.26
N SER A 97 5.60 3.68 -6.44
CA SER A 97 5.72 2.22 -6.46
C SER A 97 5.11 1.62 -7.73
N ASP A 98 5.69 0.53 -8.21
CA ASP A 98 5.16 -0.26 -9.33
C ASP A 98 3.96 -1.09 -8.86
N ASP A 99 2.74 -0.51 -8.99
CA ASP A 99 1.50 -1.16 -8.57
C ASP A 99 1.20 -2.43 -9.39
N ARG A 100 1.68 -2.52 -10.64
CA ARG A 100 1.58 -3.74 -11.43
C ARG A 100 2.44 -4.86 -10.87
N ALA A 101 3.71 -4.57 -10.55
CA ALA A 101 4.59 -5.57 -9.94
C ALA A 101 4.11 -5.98 -8.54
N ILE A 102 3.52 -5.05 -7.78
CA ILE A 102 2.86 -5.34 -6.49
C ILE A 102 1.68 -6.30 -6.69
N ALA A 103 0.79 -6.02 -7.65
CA ALA A 103 -0.35 -6.88 -7.95
C ALA A 103 0.09 -8.27 -8.44
N GLN A 104 1.16 -8.34 -9.26
CA GLN A 104 1.73 -9.60 -9.74
C GLN A 104 2.23 -10.44 -8.57
N LEU A 105 3.04 -9.86 -7.66
CA LEU A 105 3.53 -10.56 -6.48
C LEU A 105 2.39 -11.11 -5.61
N GLY A 106 1.32 -10.33 -5.41
CA GLY A 106 0.16 -10.77 -4.63
C GLY A 106 -0.58 -11.94 -5.28
N ALA A 107 -0.81 -11.87 -6.59
CA ALA A 107 -1.47 -12.94 -7.33
C ALA A 107 -0.62 -14.22 -7.36
N ASP A 108 0.68 -14.10 -7.66
CA ASP A 108 1.60 -15.24 -7.70
C ASP A 108 1.71 -15.91 -6.32
N HIS A 109 1.81 -15.12 -5.24
CA HIS A 109 1.90 -15.61 -3.88
C HIS A 109 0.68 -16.46 -3.47
N LEU A 110 -0.52 -16.01 -3.83
CA LEU A 110 -1.75 -16.75 -3.58
C LEU A 110 -1.89 -17.98 -4.49
N ALA A 111 -1.54 -17.85 -5.77
CA ALA A 111 -1.60 -18.96 -6.73
C ALA A 111 -0.60 -20.09 -6.39
N GLU A 112 0.63 -19.74 -5.97
CA GLU A 112 1.65 -20.70 -5.52
C GLU A 112 1.22 -21.52 -4.30
N ARG A 113 0.29 -20.96 -3.49
CA ARG A 113 -0.35 -21.65 -2.35
C ARG A 113 -1.56 -22.48 -2.74
N GLY A 114 -1.86 -22.58 -4.03
CA GLY A 114 -2.93 -23.42 -4.59
C GLY A 114 -4.30 -22.74 -4.64
N PHE A 115 -4.42 -21.45 -4.26
CA PHE A 115 -5.70 -20.76 -4.39
C PHE A 115 -6.08 -20.62 -5.87
N GLN A 116 -7.34 -21.00 -6.17
CA GLN A 116 -7.94 -20.92 -7.51
C GLN A 116 -9.09 -19.91 -7.56
N ARG A 117 -9.42 -19.31 -6.44
CA ARG A 117 -10.42 -18.25 -6.33
C ARG A 117 -9.78 -17.04 -5.72
N PHE A 118 -10.06 -15.89 -6.30
CA PHE A 118 -9.38 -14.66 -5.94
C PHE A 118 -10.36 -13.53 -5.70
N ALA A 119 -9.99 -12.67 -4.78
CA ALA A 119 -10.72 -11.44 -4.56
C ALA A 119 -9.77 -10.27 -4.29
N PHE A 120 -10.24 -9.06 -4.54
CA PHE A 120 -9.57 -7.83 -4.20
C PHE A 120 -10.42 -6.99 -3.25
N CYS A 121 -9.83 -6.52 -2.17
CA CYS A 121 -10.48 -5.62 -1.23
C CYS A 121 -9.77 -4.27 -1.21
N GLY A 122 -10.44 -3.21 -1.67
CA GLY A 122 -9.83 -1.91 -1.94
C GLY A 122 -10.55 -0.70 -1.38
N PHE A 123 -9.93 0.47 -1.63
CA PHE A 123 -10.49 1.78 -1.35
C PHE A 123 -10.88 2.50 -2.66
N SER A 124 -12.17 2.80 -2.83
CA SER A 124 -12.77 3.24 -4.09
C SER A 124 -12.32 4.61 -4.62
N ARG A 125 -11.67 5.44 -3.79
CA ARG A 125 -11.25 6.81 -4.17
C ARG A 125 -9.75 7.05 -4.14
N GLU A 126 -8.98 5.98 -3.93
CA GLU A 126 -7.53 6.06 -3.88
C GLU A 126 -6.93 5.56 -5.21
N SER A 127 -6.22 6.43 -5.95
CA SER A 127 -5.67 6.11 -7.27
C SER A 127 -4.75 4.89 -7.27
N TRP A 128 -3.91 4.76 -6.23
CA TRP A 128 -3.03 3.60 -6.04
C TRP A 128 -3.81 2.30 -5.79
N SER A 129 -4.94 2.36 -5.05
CA SER A 129 -5.84 1.20 -4.84
C SER A 129 -6.49 0.78 -6.16
N GLN A 130 -6.97 1.75 -6.94
CA GLN A 130 -7.60 1.50 -8.25
C GLN A 130 -6.61 0.89 -9.25
N ARG A 131 -5.35 1.33 -9.26
CA ARG A 131 -4.32 0.71 -10.12
C ARG A 131 -4.01 -0.72 -9.70
N ARG A 132 -3.81 -0.97 -8.39
CA ARG A 132 -3.60 -2.32 -7.86
C ARG A 132 -4.77 -3.23 -8.20
N LEU A 133 -6.01 -2.75 -8.05
CA LEU A 133 -7.22 -3.48 -8.44
C LEU A 133 -7.20 -3.85 -9.94
N ALA A 134 -7.01 -2.85 -10.82
CA ALA A 134 -7.04 -3.09 -12.26
C ALA A 134 -5.98 -4.11 -12.71
N GLU A 135 -4.75 -3.99 -12.17
CA GLU A 135 -3.66 -4.92 -12.49
C GLU A 135 -3.91 -6.31 -11.91
N PHE A 136 -4.39 -6.41 -10.65
CA PHE A 136 -4.69 -7.69 -10.02
C PHE A 136 -5.80 -8.45 -10.76
N VAL A 137 -6.89 -7.78 -11.08
CA VAL A 137 -7.99 -8.36 -11.88
C VAL A 137 -7.46 -8.87 -13.23
N ALA A 138 -6.70 -8.04 -13.97
CA ALA A 138 -6.14 -8.43 -15.25
C ALA A 138 -5.17 -9.62 -15.15
N ILE A 139 -4.44 -9.78 -14.05
CA ILE A 139 -3.55 -10.92 -13.80
C ILE A 139 -4.37 -12.18 -13.53
N VAL A 140 -5.33 -12.10 -12.63
CA VAL A 140 -6.19 -13.23 -12.25
C VAL A 140 -7.03 -13.73 -13.43
N GLU A 141 -7.56 -12.83 -14.25
CA GLU A 141 -8.28 -13.19 -15.49
C GLU A 141 -7.38 -13.93 -16.49
N ARG A 142 -6.09 -13.56 -16.60
CA ARG A 142 -5.13 -14.32 -17.43
C ARG A 142 -4.85 -15.72 -16.90
N LEU A 143 -5.03 -15.96 -15.59
CA LEU A 143 -5.00 -17.31 -15.00
C LEU A 143 -6.30 -18.10 -15.26
N GLY A 144 -7.28 -17.49 -15.94
CA GLY A 144 -8.56 -18.12 -16.24
C GLY A 144 -9.53 -18.13 -15.06
N GLN A 145 -9.29 -17.29 -14.04
CA GLN A 145 -10.09 -17.25 -12.82
C GLN A 145 -10.87 -15.94 -12.71
N PRO A 146 -12.10 -15.95 -12.17
CA PRO A 146 -12.82 -14.73 -11.83
C PRO A 146 -12.19 -14.06 -10.61
N CYS A 147 -12.33 -12.73 -10.53
CA CYS A 147 -11.92 -11.95 -9.38
C CYS A 147 -13.12 -11.25 -8.76
N GLU A 148 -13.43 -11.58 -7.52
CA GLU A 148 -14.47 -10.88 -6.75
C GLU A 148 -13.89 -9.56 -6.19
N VAL A 149 -14.69 -8.50 -6.15
CA VAL A 149 -14.20 -7.17 -5.77
C VAL A 149 -15.09 -6.56 -4.71
N TYR A 150 -14.46 -6.05 -3.65
CA TYR A 150 -15.08 -5.17 -2.67
C TYR A 150 -14.34 -3.85 -2.57
N GLU A 151 -15.08 -2.75 -2.63
CA GLU A 151 -14.54 -1.41 -2.48
C GLU A 151 -15.46 -0.53 -1.65
N SER A 152 -14.85 0.29 -0.80
CA SER A 152 -15.55 1.34 -0.07
C SER A 152 -14.67 2.59 0.06
N PRO A 153 -15.23 3.77 0.33
CA PRO A 153 -14.42 4.96 0.61
C PRO A 153 -13.63 4.79 1.92
N TRP A 154 -12.34 5.17 1.90
CA TRP A 154 -11.49 5.15 3.10
C TRP A 154 -11.80 6.32 4.03
N PHE A 155 -11.96 7.51 3.43
CA PHE A 155 -12.14 8.77 4.15
C PHE A 155 -13.26 9.60 3.54
N GLY A 156 -13.70 10.61 4.29
CA GLY A 156 -14.66 11.60 3.84
C GLY A 156 -16.09 11.33 4.30
N ARG A 157 -17.03 12.11 3.76
CA ARG A 157 -18.45 12.05 4.20
C ARG A 157 -19.15 10.74 3.87
N ASP A 158 -18.67 10.04 2.84
CA ASP A 158 -19.26 8.79 2.36
C ASP A 158 -18.56 7.57 2.95
N ALA A 159 -17.53 7.76 3.79
CA ALA A 159 -16.92 6.66 4.52
C ALA A 159 -17.90 6.13 5.57
N HIS A 160 -18.04 4.81 5.62
CA HIS A 160 -18.94 4.18 6.59
C HIS A 160 -18.35 4.27 8.00
N PRO A 161 -19.19 4.38 9.05
CA PRO A 161 -18.78 4.08 10.41
C PRO A 161 -18.16 2.69 10.49
N TRP A 162 -17.22 2.49 11.42
CA TRP A 162 -16.48 1.23 11.53
C TRP A 162 -17.37 -0.01 11.58
N GLU A 163 -18.40 0.00 12.44
CA GLU A 163 -19.29 -1.15 12.61
C GLU A 163 -20.09 -1.46 11.34
N ASP A 164 -20.55 -0.43 10.62
CA ASP A 164 -21.27 -0.61 9.35
C ASP A 164 -20.34 -1.17 8.26
N GLU A 165 -19.10 -0.73 8.24
CA GLU A 165 -18.09 -1.24 7.29
C GLU A 165 -17.76 -2.70 7.59
N GLN A 166 -17.59 -3.07 8.86
CA GLN A 166 -17.33 -4.44 9.27
C GLN A 166 -18.52 -5.37 8.94
N ALA A 167 -19.75 -4.93 9.16
CA ALA A 167 -20.94 -5.70 8.78
C ALA A 167 -20.99 -5.95 7.25
N ARG A 168 -20.73 -4.92 6.43
CA ARG A 168 -20.69 -5.04 4.96
C ARG A 168 -19.59 -5.97 4.47
N LEU A 169 -18.38 -5.87 5.06
CA LEU A 169 -17.28 -6.78 4.77
C LEU A 169 -17.63 -8.22 5.14
N GLY A 170 -18.20 -8.44 6.32
CA GLY A 170 -18.67 -9.75 6.76
C GLY A 170 -19.69 -10.36 5.80
N ASP A 171 -20.71 -9.60 5.41
CA ASP A 171 -21.72 -10.03 4.44
C ASP A 171 -21.11 -10.38 3.07
N TRP A 172 -20.11 -9.64 2.63
CA TRP A 172 -19.38 -9.94 1.40
C TRP A 172 -18.56 -11.21 1.53
N LEU A 173 -17.77 -11.36 2.59
CA LEU A 173 -16.93 -12.53 2.85
C LEU A 173 -17.76 -13.82 2.94
N MET A 174 -18.94 -13.77 3.57
CA MET A 174 -19.82 -14.94 3.68
C MET A 174 -20.35 -15.43 2.33
N ARG A 175 -20.50 -14.54 1.34
CA ARG A 175 -20.97 -14.90 -0.01
C ARG A 175 -19.86 -15.43 -0.93
N LEU A 176 -18.61 -15.20 -0.59
CA LEU A 176 -17.49 -15.67 -1.41
C LEU A 176 -17.36 -17.19 -1.38
N PRO A 177 -17.10 -17.84 -2.55
CA PRO A 177 -16.76 -19.26 -2.58
C PRO A 177 -15.39 -19.47 -1.90
N LYS A 178 -15.27 -20.56 -1.14
CA LYS A 178 -14.04 -20.88 -0.39
C LYS A 178 -13.43 -22.21 -0.86
N PRO A 179 -12.11 -22.43 -0.69
CA PRO A 179 -11.12 -21.48 -0.19
C PRO A 179 -10.85 -20.33 -1.18
N ILE A 180 -10.50 -19.14 -0.67
CA ILE A 180 -10.27 -17.94 -1.49
C ILE A 180 -9.04 -17.16 -1.02
N GLY A 181 -8.24 -16.65 -1.97
CA GLY A 181 -7.14 -15.73 -1.69
C GLY A 181 -7.55 -14.27 -1.95
N ILE A 182 -7.40 -13.41 -0.96
CA ILE A 182 -7.75 -12.00 -1.02
C ILE A 182 -6.51 -11.13 -1.00
N MET A 183 -6.34 -10.29 -2.01
CA MET A 183 -5.41 -9.18 -1.98
C MET A 183 -6.12 -7.93 -1.44
N ALA A 184 -5.67 -7.42 -0.31
CA ALA A 184 -6.07 -6.11 0.19
C ALA A 184 -5.19 -5.02 -0.43
N CYS A 185 -5.77 -3.85 -0.70
CA CYS A 185 -5.05 -2.76 -1.36
C CYS A 185 -3.89 -2.21 -0.51
N ASN A 186 -3.97 -2.32 0.83
CA ASN A 186 -2.90 -2.05 1.79
C ASN A 186 -3.14 -2.80 3.11
N ASP A 187 -2.23 -2.67 4.08
CA ASP A 187 -2.29 -3.39 5.35
C ASP A 187 -3.47 -2.97 6.22
N PHE A 188 -3.85 -1.69 6.24
CA PHE A 188 -5.07 -1.26 6.94
C PHE A 188 -6.32 -1.94 6.39
N ARG A 189 -6.40 -2.10 5.06
CA ARG A 189 -7.51 -2.83 4.46
C ARG A 189 -7.42 -4.33 4.74
N GLY A 190 -6.21 -4.89 4.77
CA GLY A 190 -5.96 -6.26 5.19
C GLY A 190 -6.44 -6.52 6.63
N GLN A 191 -6.12 -5.62 7.55
CA GLN A 191 -6.58 -5.68 8.93
C GLN A 191 -8.12 -5.62 9.02
N HIS A 192 -8.80 -4.77 8.23
CA HIS A 192 -10.27 -4.74 8.17
C HIS A 192 -10.85 -6.08 7.72
N VAL A 193 -10.23 -6.73 6.72
CA VAL A 193 -10.67 -8.04 6.23
C VAL A 193 -10.49 -9.11 7.29
N LEU A 194 -9.34 -9.15 7.98
CA LEU A 194 -9.06 -10.11 9.03
C LEU A 194 -10.01 -9.95 10.24
N ASP A 195 -10.29 -8.70 10.66
CA ASP A 195 -11.26 -8.45 11.72
C ASP A 195 -12.67 -8.92 11.32
N ALA A 196 -13.07 -8.71 10.07
CA ALA A 196 -14.35 -9.23 9.56
C ALA A 196 -14.37 -10.77 9.49
N CYS A 197 -13.26 -11.42 9.11
CA CYS A 197 -13.16 -12.89 9.16
C CYS A 197 -13.35 -13.40 10.60
N ASN A 198 -12.66 -12.80 11.57
CA ASN A 198 -12.78 -13.18 12.99
C ASN A 198 -14.23 -13.01 13.50
N ARG A 199 -14.90 -11.93 13.14
CA ARG A 199 -16.32 -11.68 13.52
C ARG A 199 -17.29 -12.69 12.90
N MET A 200 -16.95 -13.25 11.72
CA MET A 200 -17.77 -14.24 10.99
C MET A 200 -17.32 -15.69 11.26
N ASP A 201 -16.37 -15.92 12.17
CA ASP A 201 -15.81 -17.24 12.48
C ASP A 201 -15.25 -17.97 11.25
N LEU A 202 -14.66 -17.20 10.30
CA LEU A 202 -14.01 -17.73 9.12
C LEU A 202 -12.55 -18.08 9.42
N ALA A 203 -12.12 -19.28 9.02
CA ALA A 203 -10.78 -19.74 9.23
C ALA A 203 -9.78 -19.03 8.30
N VAL A 204 -8.78 -18.36 8.88
CA VAL A 204 -7.67 -17.74 8.16
C VAL A 204 -6.39 -18.50 8.54
N PRO A 205 -5.66 -19.02 7.57
CA PRO A 205 -5.76 -18.82 6.11
C PRO A 205 -6.55 -19.91 5.36
N GLU A 206 -7.11 -20.91 6.00
CA GLU A 206 -7.64 -22.13 5.37
C GLU A 206 -8.86 -21.85 4.46
N GLU A 207 -9.79 -21.02 4.92
CA GLU A 207 -10.96 -20.61 4.11
C GLU A 207 -10.69 -19.30 3.37
N VAL A 208 -10.01 -18.36 4.04
CA VAL A 208 -9.73 -17.02 3.50
C VAL A 208 -8.27 -16.66 3.77
N ALA A 209 -7.43 -16.70 2.76
CA ALA A 209 -6.06 -16.17 2.88
C ALA A 209 -6.04 -14.68 2.53
N VAL A 210 -5.30 -13.87 3.28
CA VAL A 210 -5.24 -12.42 3.09
C VAL A 210 -3.80 -11.93 2.98
N ILE A 211 -3.51 -11.16 1.92
CA ILE A 211 -2.23 -10.47 1.75
C ILE A 211 -2.46 -8.96 1.64
N GLY A 212 -1.72 -8.19 2.43
CA GLY A 212 -1.70 -6.72 2.40
C GLY A 212 -0.57 -6.14 1.54
N VAL A 213 -0.38 -4.85 1.64
CA VAL A 213 0.72 -4.08 1.02
C VAL A 213 1.11 -2.96 1.96
N ASP A 214 2.37 -2.62 2.00
CA ASP A 214 3.11 -1.55 2.70
C ASP A 214 4.05 -2.08 3.79
N ASP A 215 3.83 -3.29 4.30
CA ASP A 215 4.55 -3.93 5.41
C ASP A 215 4.67 -2.97 6.62
N GLU A 216 3.50 -2.43 7.03
CA GLU A 216 3.35 -1.65 8.26
C GLU A 216 3.43 -2.63 9.43
N GLU A 217 4.65 -2.88 9.93
CA GLU A 217 5.00 -3.96 10.85
C GLU A 217 4.06 -3.99 12.07
N GLU A 218 3.80 -2.84 12.69
CA GLU A 218 2.95 -2.74 13.85
C GLU A 218 1.49 -3.15 13.57
N ILE A 219 0.98 -2.85 12.38
CA ILE A 219 -0.38 -3.25 11.96
C ILE A 219 -0.39 -4.74 11.63
N CYS A 220 0.59 -5.20 10.85
CA CYS A 220 0.65 -6.60 10.43
C CYS A 220 0.76 -7.57 11.63
N GLU A 221 1.58 -7.22 12.63
CA GLU A 221 1.79 -8.06 13.82
C GLU A 221 0.62 -8.00 14.82
N LEU A 222 -0.17 -6.90 14.83
CA LEU A 222 -1.37 -6.79 15.65
C LEU A 222 -2.59 -7.51 15.06
N CYS A 223 -2.54 -7.90 13.79
CA CYS A 223 -3.61 -8.71 13.19
C CYS A 223 -3.67 -10.12 13.79
N ASP A 224 -4.84 -10.71 13.80
CA ASP A 224 -5.08 -12.10 14.19
C ASP A 224 -5.78 -12.85 13.05
N PRO A 225 -5.05 -13.79 12.36
CA PRO A 225 -3.62 -14.04 12.47
C PRO A 225 -2.77 -12.91 11.87
N PRO A 226 -1.45 -12.83 12.21
CA PRO A 226 -0.54 -11.83 11.64
C PRO A 226 -0.57 -11.76 10.12
N LEU A 227 -0.66 -10.54 9.58
CA LEU A 227 -0.91 -10.26 8.16
C LEU A 227 0.36 -10.36 7.31
N SER A 228 0.35 -11.23 6.30
CA SER A 228 1.34 -11.23 5.22
C SER A 228 1.23 -9.96 4.39
N SER A 229 2.35 -9.35 4.01
CA SER A 229 2.32 -8.09 3.28
C SER A 229 3.41 -7.98 2.22
N ILE A 230 3.08 -7.35 1.10
CA ILE A 230 4.03 -7.00 0.05
C ILE A 230 4.78 -5.74 0.47
N ILE A 231 6.10 -5.77 0.33
CA ILE A 231 7.01 -4.71 0.75
C ILE A 231 7.29 -3.77 -0.42
N PRO A 232 6.68 -2.59 -0.52
CA PRO A 232 7.05 -1.61 -1.53
C PRO A 232 8.40 -1.00 -1.20
N ASN A 233 9.20 -0.66 -2.21
CA ASN A 233 10.51 -0.04 -2.01
C ASN A 233 10.38 1.48 -1.83
N ALA A 234 9.65 1.89 -0.79
CA ALA A 234 9.33 3.30 -0.53
C ALA A 234 10.59 4.14 -0.21
N GLU A 235 11.63 3.52 0.40
CA GLU A 235 12.91 4.20 0.60
C GLU A 235 13.56 4.58 -0.75
N LEU A 236 13.54 3.67 -1.73
CA LEU A 236 14.06 3.98 -3.06
C LEU A 236 13.20 5.00 -3.80
N VAL A 237 11.87 5.01 -3.61
CA VAL A 237 10.99 6.08 -4.11
C VAL A 237 11.46 7.44 -3.59
N GLY A 238 11.68 7.57 -2.29
CA GLY A 238 12.15 8.82 -1.67
C GLY A 238 13.53 9.24 -2.15
N TYR A 239 14.47 8.29 -2.28
CA TYR A 239 15.82 8.56 -2.80
C TYR A 239 15.77 9.08 -4.24
N LYS A 240 15.01 8.40 -5.11
CA LYS A 240 14.89 8.77 -6.53
C LYS A 240 14.11 10.07 -6.72
N ALA A 241 13.16 10.38 -5.87
CA ALA A 241 12.48 11.67 -5.86
C ALA A 241 13.44 12.81 -5.50
N ALA A 242 14.29 12.60 -4.49
CA ALA A 242 15.31 13.59 -4.12
C ALA A 242 16.37 13.79 -5.22
N GLU A 243 16.84 12.70 -5.83
CA GLU A 243 17.76 12.75 -6.99
C GLU A 243 17.16 13.55 -8.15
N LEU A 244 15.88 13.29 -8.48
CA LEU A 244 15.17 13.99 -9.54
C LEU A 244 14.99 15.48 -9.20
N LEU A 245 14.57 15.79 -7.97
CA LEU A 245 14.41 17.17 -7.54
C LEU A 245 15.73 17.96 -7.57
N ASP A 246 16.83 17.37 -7.13
CA ASP A 246 18.17 18.00 -7.17
C ASP A 246 18.59 18.33 -8.61
N ARG A 247 18.33 17.42 -9.53
CA ARG A 247 18.56 17.62 -10.96
C ARG A 247 17.75 18.82 -11.50
N LEU A 248 16.44 18.89 -11.16
CA LEU A 248 15.56 19.97 -11.57
C LEU A 248 15.98 21.33 -10.98
N MET A 249 16.31 21.37 -9.68
CA MET A 249 16.82 22.56 -9.00
C MET A 249 18.17 23.04 -9.58
N SER A 250 18.90 22.15 -10.28
CA SER A 250 20.15 22.51 -10.99
C SER A 250 19.90 22.98 -12.42
N GLY A 251 18.63 23.23 -12.81
CA GLY A 251 18.24 23.67 -14.16
C GLY A 251 18.35 22.58 -15.24
N LYS A 252 18.54 21.31 -14.85
CA LYS A 252 18.56 20.19 -15.80
C LYS A 252 17.15 19.60 -15.96
N PRO A 253 16.73 19.25 -17.19
CA PRO A 253 15.41 18.63 -17.38
C PRO A 253 15.31 17.26 -16.69
N ALA A 254 14.09 16.81 -16.42
CA ALA A 254 13.85 15.44 -16.00
C ALA A 254 14.35 14.49 -17.11
N ASP A 255 15.05 13.44 -16.71
CA ASP A 255 15.48 12.36 -17.61
C ASP A 255 14.30 11.50 -18.06
N VAL A 256 13.35 11.27 -17.16
CA VAL A 256 12.05 10.64 -17.41
C VAL A 256 10.98 11.39 -16.61
N LEU A 257 9.77 11.50 -17.20
CA LEU A 257 8.65 12.15 -16.51
C LEU A 257 8.02 11.24 -15.44
N GLN A 258 8.06 9.94 -15.66
CA GLN A 258 7.47 8.95 -14.76
C GLN A 258 8.48 7.85 -14.45
N ARG A 259 8.73 7.61 -13.18
CA ARG A 259 9.60 6.54 -12.71
C ARG A 259 8.84 5.66 -11.71
N VAL A 260 8.66 4.40 -12.05
CA VAL A 260 8.07 3.40 -11.17
C VAL A 260 9.16 2.57 -10.49
N ILE A 261 8.97 2.24 -9.23
CA ILE A 261 9.95 1.55 -8.39
C ILE A 261 9.37 0.18 -8.00
N PRO A 262 10.04 -0.92 -8.39
CA PRO A 262 9.55 -2.26 -8.08
C PRO A 262 9.57 -2.55 -6.58
N PRO A 263 8.66 -3.41 -6.08
CA PRO A 263 8.66 -3.88 -4.70
C PRO A 263 9.90 -4.71 -4.38
N LEU A 264 10.16 -4.91 -3.08
CA LEU A 264 11.27 -5.72 -2.59
C LEU A 264 10.94 -7.21 -2.49
N GLY A 265 9.68 -7.55 -2.27
CA GLY A 265 9.22 -8.91 -2.06
C GLY A 265 8.02 -8.96 -1.11
N ILE A 266 7.87 -10.06 -0.39
CA ILE A 266 6.76 -10.32 0.53
C ILE A 266 7.31 -10.70 1.90
N SER A 267 6.77 -10.09 2.94
CA SER A 267 6.88 -10.54 4.32
C SER A 267 5.74 -11.54 4.58
N THR A 268 6.05 -12.83 4.49
CA THR A 268 5.05 -13.89 4.71
C THR A 268 4.84 -14.08 6.21
N ARG A 269 3.57 -14.01 6.64
CA ARG A 269 3.09 -14.26 8.00
C ARG A 269 1.93 -15.26 7.96
N LEU A 270 1.26 -15.47 9.09
CA LEU A 270 0.28 -16.55 9.24
C LEU A 270 -0.97 -16.40 8.36
N SER A 271 -1.36 -15.19 7.95
CA SER A 271 -2.59 -14.97 7.15
C SER A 271 -2.55 -15.59 5.74
N THR A 272 -1.38 -16.06 5.29
CA THR A 272 -1.22 -16.81 4.02
C THR A 272 -0.33 -18.02 4.16
N ASP A 273 0.03 -18.44 5.38
CA ASP A 273 0.96 -19.55 5.60
C ASP A 273 0.24 -20.91 5.58
N VAL A 274 -0.39 -21.22 4.44
CA VAL A 274 -1.04 -22.52 4.21
C VAL A 274 -1.07 -22.81 2.70
N LEU A 275 -1.23 -24.08 2.34
CA LEU A 275 -1.69 -24.48 1.03
C LEU A 275 -3.23 -24.50 1.04
N ALA A 276 -3.87 -24.02 -0.01
CA ALA A 276 -5.31 -24.12 -0.18
C ALA A 276 -5.73 -25.61 -0.22
N ILE A 277 -6.65 -25.98 0.64
CA ILE A 277 -7.12 -27.36 0.81
C ILE A 277 -8.62 -27.35 0.51
N ASP A 278 -9.01 -28.03 -0.59
CA ASP A 278 -10.43 -28.11 -0.99
C ASP A 278 -11.25 -29.07 -0.10
N ASP A 279 -10.59 -30.02 0.58
CA ASP A 279 -11.24 -30.96 1.48
C ASP A 279 -11.45 -30.31 2.87
N PRO A 280 -12.70 -30.11 3.32
CA PRO A 280 -13.01 -29.44 4.57
C PRO A 280 -12.52 -30.21 5.80
N ASP A 281 -12.47 -31.56 5.75
CA ASP A 281 -12.02 -32.37 6.87
C ASP A 281 -10.49 -32.24 7.04
N VAL A 282 -9.76 -32.24 5.91
CA VAL A 282 -8.31 -32.02 5.92
C VAL A 282 -7.98 -30.58 6.34
N ALA A 283 -8.75 -29.59 5.89
CA ALA A 283 -8.58 -28.21 6.33
C ALA A 283 -8.81 -28.04 7.83
N ALA A 284 -9.84 -28.69 8.39
CA ALA A 284 -10.12 -28.71 9.83
C ALA A 284 -8.99 -29.37 10.63
N ALA A 285 -8.47 -30.51 10.14
CA ALA A 285 -7.35 -31.22 10.77
C ALA A 285 -6.09 -30.33 10.80
N VAL A 286 -5.74 -29.68 9.71
CA VAL A 286 -4.59 -28.75 9.63
C VAL A 286 -4.75 -27.59 10.60
N ARG A 287 -5.94 -26.99 10.68
CA ARG A 287 -6.28 -25.93 11.64
C ARG A 287 -6.07 -26.41 13.08
N TYR A 288 -6.66 -27.56 13.44
CA TYR A 288 -6.52 -28.15 14.77
C TYR A 288 -5.03 -28.35 15.15
N ILE A 289 -4.24 -28.88 14.23
CA ILE A 289 -2.80 -29.08 14.45
C ILE A 289 -2.11 -27.73 14.75
N ARG A 290 -2.38 -26.67 13.97
CA ARG A 290 -1.77 -25.34 14.16
C ARG A 290 -2.12 -24.73 15.51
N GLU A 291 -3.38 -24.80 15.91
CA GLU A 291 -3.85 -24.22 17.17
C GLU A 291 -3.31 -24.96 18.42
N HIS A 292 -3.06 -26.27 18.29
CA HIS A 292 -2.78 -27.14 19.41
C HIS A 292 -1.38 -27.81 19.40
N ALA A 293 -0.59 -27.66 18.31
CA ALA A 293 0.72 -28.31 18.18
C ALA A 293 1.66 -28.02 19.37
N CYS A 294 1.68 -26.76 19.85
CA CYS A 294 2.47 -26.34 20.99
C CYS A 294 1.80 -26.67 22.35
N ARG A 295 0.59 -27.24 22.35
CA ARG A 295 -0.20 -27.59 23.56
C ARG A 295 -0.37 -29.09 23.75
N GLY A 296 0.35 -29.89 22.95
CA GLY A 296 0.38 -31.35 23.08
C GLY A 296 -0.73 -32.07 22.30
N ALA A 297 -1.11 -31.56 21.11
CA ALA A 297 -2.01 -32.27 20.21
C ALA A 297 -1.46 -33.66 19.87
N VAL A 298 -2.31 -34.68 19.91
CA VAL A 298 -1.99 -36.05 19.51
C VAL A 298 -2.85 -36.46 18.32
N VAL A 299 -2.43 -37.46 17.56
CA VAL A 299 -3.10 -37.89 16.32
C VAL A 299 -4.55 -38.35 16.57
N GLU A 300 -4.85 -38.84 17.76
CA GLU A 300 -6.20 -39.24 18.14
C GLU A 300 -7.20 -38.09 18.33
N ASP A 301 -6.70 -36.86 18.43
CA ASP A 301 -7.50 -35.64 18.58
C ASP A 301 -7.86 -35.01 17.19
N ILE A 302 -7.24 -35.46 16.12
CA ILE A 302 -7.37 -35.00 14.75
C ILE A 302 -8.35 -35.91 13.97
#